data_b5538ea4a3ef4fc642238d57c704c5b3
#
_entry.id   b5538ea4a3ef4fc642238d57c704c5b3
#
_cell.length_a   1.000
_cell.length_b   1.000
_cell.length_c   1.000
_cell.angle_alpha   90.00
_cell.angle_beta   90.00
_cell.angle_gamma   90.00
#
_symmetry.space_group_name_H-M   'P 1'
#
loop_
_entity.id
_entity.type
_entity.pdbx_description
1 polymer ?
#
loop_
_entity_poly.entity_id
_entity_poly.type
_entity_poly.pdbx_seq_one_letter_code
_entity_poly.pdbx_strand_id
1 'polypeptide(L)'
;EHIGTIEEWLKTKLRIYEMTHQTSEVINTCRLLFVSGGDKLEYYRKLKTLVPKEEWKSFLDAMMEETHFSEYFSFGANDEAEIYVNERDNEHLFKLLSSTRYHQLEALMKYSYYLKDTHSEQLIAIYTSLLNDYAEQNVGRTHYELIAQALLCAKKLNGGQAAVKTLVAEFRIKYKRRPAMMEVLARF
;
A
#
# COMPACT_ATOMS: atom_id res chain seq x y z
N GLU A 1 2.95 15.37 -23.62
CA GLU A 1 3.14 16.82 -23.36
C GLU A 1 1.87 17.53 -22.83
N HIS A 2 0.65 17.03 -23.06
CA HIS A 2 -0.60 17.71 -22.67
C HIS A 2 -1.11 17.43 -21.25
N ILE A 3 -0.68 16.36 -20.59
CA ILE A 3 -1.19 15.95 -19.27
C ILE A 3 -0.81 16.96 -18.17
N GLY A 4 0.44 17.42 -18.14
CA GLY A 4 0.88 18.44 -17.18
C GLY A 4 0.13 19.76 -17.31
N THR A 5 -0.29 20.10 -18.53
CA THR A 5 -1.03 21.34 -18.81
C THR A 5 -2.47 21.27 -18.26
N ILE A 6 -3.12 20.12 -18.32
CA ILE A 6 -4.48 19.90 -17.79
C ILE A 6 -4.47 19.97 -16.26
N GLU A 7 -3.51 19.33 -15.62
CA GLU A 7 -3.37 19.35 -14.17
C GLU A 7 -3.12 20.78 -13.64
N GLU A 8 -2.21 21.52 -14.25
CA GLU A 8 -1.93 22.91 -13.88
C GLU A 8 -3.16 23.82 -14.06
N TRP A 9 -3.92 23.59 -15.13
CA TRP A 9 -5.16 24.32 -15.36
C TRP A 9 -6.22 24.00 -14.31
N LEU A 10 -6.39 22.72 -13.95
CA LEU A 10 -7.30 22.30 -12.89
C LEU A 10 -6.88 22.86 -11.52
N LYS A 11 -5.58 22.89 -11.19
CA LYS A 11 -5.07 23.52 -9.97
C LYS A 11 -5.37 25.02 -9.92
N THR A 12 -5.22 25.70 -11.05
CA THR A 12 -5.57 27.12 -11.15
C THR A 12 -7.07 27.35 -10.95
N LYS A 13 -7.90 26.52 -11.55
CA LYS A 13 -9.35 26.53 -11.41
C LYS A 13 -9.78 26.30 -9.96
N LEU A 14 -9.17 25.31 -9.32
CA LEU A 14 -9.41 25.01 -7.91
C LEU A 14 -9.14 26.22 -7.01
N ARG A 15 -8.03 26.89 -7.22
CA ARG A 15 -7.66 28.09 -6.47
C ARG A 15 -8.69 29.22 -6.63
N ILE A 16 -9.19 29.44 -7.85
CA ILE A 16 -10.25 30.44 -8.11
C ILE A 16 -11.54 30.07 -7.38
N TYR A 17 -11.98 28.81 -7.44
CA TYR A 17 -13.21 28.36 -6.78
C TYR A 17 -13.13 28.42 -5.26
N GLU A 18 -11.95 28.16 -4.69
CA GLU A 18 -11.71 28.36 -3.25
C GLU A 18 -11.83 29.85 -2.85
N MET A 19 -11.20 30.74 -3.60
CA MET A 19 -11.27 32.18 -3.36
C MET A 19 -12.68 32.75 -3.51
N THR A 20 -13.49 32.14 -4.35
CA THR A 20 -14.88 32.57 -4.60
C THR A 20 -15.91 31.78 -3.81
N HIS A 21 -15.46 30.90 -2.89
CA HIS A 21 -16.33 30.08 -2.03
C HIS A 21 -17.34 29.20 -2.76
N GLN A 22 -16.99 28.71 -3.94
CA GLN A 22 -17.84 27.84 -4.77
C GLN A 22 -17.63 26.37 -4.39
N THR A 23 -18.17 25.92 -3.26
CA THR A 23 -17.91 24.60 -2.69
C THR A 23 -18.19 23.45 -3.64
N SER A 24 -19.27 23.47 -4.41
CA SER A 24 -19.59 22.42 -5.38
C SER A 24 -18.53 22.30 -6.47
N GLU A 25 -18.03 23.43 -6.98
CA GLU A 25 -16.98 23.46 -7.99
C GLU A 25 -15.61 23.03 -7.41
N VAL A 26 -15.35 23.35 -6.15
CA VAL A 26 -14.16 22.84 -5.42
C VAL A 26 -14.20 21.31 -5.35
N ILE A 27 -15.35 20.72 -4.95
CA ILE A 27 -15.51 19.25 -4.87
C ILE A 27 -15.30 18.62 -6.25
N ASN A 28 -15.95 19.12 -7.29
CA ASN A 28 -15.83 18.60 -8.66
C ASN A 28 -14.39 18.69 -9.17
N THR A 29 -13.71 19.81 -8.93
CA THR A 29 -12.33 20.01 -9.39
C THR A 29 -11.33 19.12 -8.62
N CYS A 30 -11.49 18.97 -7.30
CA CYS A 30 -10.71 18.05 -6.51
C CYS A 30 -10.89 16.60 -6.94
N ARG A 31 -12.13 16.18 -7.27
CA ARG A 31 -12.41 14.85 -7.83
C ARG A 31 -11.68 14.63 -9.15
N LEU A 32 -11.72 15.59 -10.06
CA LEU A 32 -11.00 15.49 -11.33
C LEU A 32 -9.48 15.38 -11.12
N LEU A 33 -8.90 16.17 -10.20
CA LEU A 33 -7.49 16.12 -9.86
C LEU A 33 -7.12 14.79 -9.22
N PHE A 34 -7.97 14.22 -8.36
CA PHE A 34 -7.78 12.90 -7.79
C PHE A 34 -7.71 11.81 -8.86
N VAL A 35 -8.64 11.82 -9.81
CA VAL A 35 -8.72 10.80 -10.88
C VAL A 35 -7.61 10.98 -11.91
N SER A 36 -7.28 12.22 -12.31
CA SER A 36 -6.39 12.52 -13.43
C SER A 36 -4.90 12.57 -13.09
N GLY A 37 -4.50 12.40 -11.84
CA GLY A 37 -3.08 12.46 -11.42
C GLY A 37 -2.85 13.45 -10.29
N GLY A 38 -1.59 13.74 -9.99
CA GLY A 38 -1.21 14.62 -8.90
C GLY A 38 -1.15 13.94 -7.52
N ASP A 39 -1.13 14.72 -6.46
CA ASP A 39 -1.14 14.22 -5.08
C ASP A 39 -2.55 13.75 -4.70
N LYS A 40 -2.85 12.47 -4.99
CA LYS A 40 -4.15 11.87 -4.70
C LYS A 40 -4.54 11.95 -3.23
N LEU A 41 -3.59 11.85 -2.32
CA LEU A 41 -3.84 11.90 -0.88
C LEU A 41 -4.21 13.31 -0.43
N GLU A 42 -3.67 14.36 -1.05
CA GLU A 42 -4.07 15.74 -0.79
C GLU A 42 -5.53 15.95 -1.14
N TYR A 43 -5.94 15.57 -2.35
CA TYR A 43 -7.33 15.73 -2.80
C TYR A 43 -8.30 14.83 -2.06
N TYR A 44 -7.91 13.61 -1.74
CA TYR A 44 -8.68 12.73 -0.85
C TYR A 44 -8.98 13.39 0.50
N ARG A 45 -7.95 13.91 1.18
CA ARG A 45 -8.11 14.57 2.50
C ARG A 45 -9.03 15.79 2.41
N LYS A 46 -8.88 16.59 1.35
CA LYS A 46 -9.69 17.77 1.11
C LYS A 46 -11.16 17.42 0.85
N LEU A 47 -11.42 16.46 -0.02
CA LEU A 47 -12.77 15.97 -0.32
C LEU A 47 -13.46 15.41 0.93
N LYS A 48 -12.73 14.66 1.76
CA LYS A 48 -13.24 14.10 3.01
C LYS A 48 -13.75 15.17 4.00
N THR A 49 -13.24 16.39 3.91
CA THR A 49 -13.73 17.52 4.73
C THR A 49 -14.91 18.26 4.13
N LEU A 50 -15.13 18.16 2.81
CA LEU A 50 -16.13 18.94 2.07
C LEU A 50 -17.39 18.14 1.75
N VAL A 51 -17.26 16.82 1.54
CA VAL A 51 -18.39 15.94 1.22
C VAL A 51 -19.10 15.53 2.50
N PRO A 52 -20.45 15.56 2.54
CA PRO A 52 -21.23 15.11 3.70
C PRO A 52 -20.87 13.67 4.11
N LYS A 53 -20.83 13.41 5.42
CA LYS A 53 -20.41 12.09 5.95
C LYS A 53 -21.29 10.94 5.44
N GLU A 54 -22.57 11.22 5.27
CA GLU A 54 -23.57 10.26 4.78
C GLU A 54 -23.32 9.84 3.34
N GLU A 55 -22.76 10.73 2.53
CA GLU A 55 -22.46 10.50 1.10
C GLU A 55 -21.02 10.06 0.87
N TRP A 56 -20.15 10.25 1.86
CA TRP A 56 -18.70 10.07 1.70
C TRP A 56 -18.31 8.70 1.15
N LYS A 57 -18.90 7.63 1.71
CA LYS A 57 -18.53 6.27 1.30
C LYS A 57 -18.84 6.03 -0.18
N SER A 58 -20.05 6.32 -0.62
CA SER A 58 -20.46 6.13 -2.03
C SER A 58 -19.69 7.04 -2.98
N PHE A 59 -19.37 8.25 -2.54
CA PHE A 59 -18.56 9.20 -3.29
C PHE A 59 -17.11 8.68 -3.46
N LEU A 60 -16.49 8.18 -2.41
CA LEU A 60 -15.15 7.61 -2.45
C LEU A 60 -15.09 6.36 -3.31
N ASP A 61 -16.04 5.43 -3.12
CA ASP A 61 -16.11 4.18 -3.90
C ASP A 61 -16.18 4.49 -5.42
N ALA A 62 -17.00 5.46 -5.82
CA ALA A 62 -17.09 5.89 -7.20
C ALA A 62 -15.79 6.51 -7.75
N MET A 63 -15.08 7.32 -6.94
CA MET A 63 -13.79 7.89 -7.34
C MET A 63 -12.70 6.81 -7.48
N MET A 64 -12.68 5.83 -6.56
CA MET A 64 -11.72 4.72 -6.61
C MET A 64 -11.94 3.87 -7.85
N GLU A 65 -13.20 3.54 -8.15
CA GLU A 65 -13.58 2.80 -9.34
C GLU A 65 -13.17 3.54 -10.63
N GLU A 66 -13.48 4.82 -10.73
CA GLU A 66 -13.11 5.66 -11.89
C GLU A 66 -11.60 5.69 -12.11
N THR A 67 -10.81 5.74 -11.01
CA THR A 67 -9.34 5.72 -11.09
C THR A 67 -8.82 4.37 -11.56
N HIS A 68 -9.44 3.26 -11.16
CA HIS A 68 -9.04 1.92 -11.59
C HIS A 68 -9.33 1.66 -13.07
N PHE A 69 -10.36 2.27 -13.63
CA PHE A 69 -10.68 2.16 -15.06
C PHE A 69 -9.82 3.06 -15.96
N SER A 70 -9.05 3.98 -15.38
CA SER A 70 -8.18 4.85 -16.16
C SER A 70 -6.92 4.10 -16.60
N GLU A 71 -6.73 3.95 -17.90
CA GLU A 71 -5.50 3.37 -18.48
C GLU A 71 -4.26 4.26 -18.26
N TYR A 72 -4.48 5.54 -18.01
CA TYR A 72 -3.41 6.55 -17.93
C TYR A 72 -3.03 6.95 -16.50
N PHE A 73 -3.92 6.72 -15.53
CA PHE A 73 -3.75 7.22 -14.15
C PHE A 73 -4.02 6.12 -13.13
N SER A 74 -3.04 5.23 -12.94
CA SER A 74 -3.11 4.24 -11.86
C SER A 74 -2.72 4.85 -10.51
N PHE A 75 -3.30 4.31 -9.44
CA PHE A 75 -2.78 4.56 -8.11
C PHE A 75 -1.32 4.12 -7.99
N GLY A 76 -0.50 4.92 -7.32
CA GLY A 76 0.64 4.36 -6.63
C GLY A 76 0.13 3.37 -5.58
N ALA A 77 0.70 2.16 -5.52
CA ALA A 77 0.26 1.14 -4.56
C ALA A 77 0.23 1.64 -3.10
N ASN A 78 1.03 2.64 -2.79
CA ASN A 78 1.08 3.26 -1.47
C ASN A 78 -0.11 4.19 -1.20
N ASP A 79 -0.56 4.97 -2.18
CA ASP A 79 -1.65 5.94 -1.99
C ASP A 79 -2.99 5.22 -1.78
N GLU A 80 -3.23 4.17 -2.57
CA GLU A 80 -4.41 3.32 -2.44
C GLU A 80 -4.46 2.64 -1.07
N ALA A 81 -3.34 2.04 -0.64
CA ALA A 81 -3.25 1.41 0.67
C ALA A 81 -3.47 2.41 1.81
N GLU A 82 -2.95 3.64 1.68
CA GLU A 82 -3.12 4.67 2.70
C GLU A 82 -4.57 5.13 2.81
N ILE A 83 -5.30 5.22 1.69
CA ILE A 83 -6.74 5.51 1.70
C ILE A 83 -7.49 4.39 2.44
N TYR A 84 -7.25 3.12 2.12
CA TYR A 84 -7.92 2.01 2.81
C TYR A 84 -7.61 1.96 4.30
N VAL A 85 -6.36 2.25 4.70
CA VAL A 85 -6.00 2.38 6.12
C VAL A 85 -6.79 3.50 6.80
N ASN A 86 -6.88 4.68 6.18
CA ASN A 86 -7.60 5.84 6.73
C ASN A 86 -9.12 5.62 6.81
N GLU A 87 -9.68 4.82 5.92
CA GLU A 87 -11.09 4.43 5.91
C GLU A 87 -11.37 3.18 6.76
N ARG A 88 -10.33 2.51 7.28
CA ARG A 88 -10.43 1.21 7.98
C ARG A 88 -11.06 0.12 7.12
N ASP A 89 -10.85 0.19 5.81
CA ASP A 89 -11.33 -0.80 4.85
C ASP A 89 -10.34 -1.96 4.75
N ASN A 90 -10.44 -2.87 5.71
CA ASN A 90 -9.53 -4.00 5.84
C ASN A 90 -9.65 -4.99 4.67
N GLU A 91 -10.83 -5.14 4.09
CA GLU A 91 -11.07 -6.08 2.98
C GLU A 91 -10.35 -5.62 1.70
N HIS A 92 -10.51 -4.36 1.32
CA HIS A 92 -9.82 -3.81 0.15
C HIS A 92 -8.32 -3.71 0.38
N LEU A 93 -7.88 -3.33 1.59
CA LEU A 93 -6.47 -3.33 1.94
C LEU A 93 -5.87 -4.74 1.81
N PHE A 94 -6.54 -5.77 2.34
CA PHE A 94 -6.08 -7.16 2.22
C PHE A 94 -6.02 -7.61 0.75
N LYS A 95 -7.06 -7.32 -0.04
CA LYS A 95 -7.10 -7.62 -1.48
C LYS A 95 -5.94 -6.96 -2.23
N LEU A 96 -5.64 -5.70 -1.91
CA LEU A 96 -4.52 -4.97 -2.49
C LEU A 96 -3.18 -5.64 -2.14
N LEU A 97 -2.94 -5.96 -0.86
CA LEU A 97 -1.70 -6.58 -0.39
C LEU A 97 -1.52 -8.02 -0.89
N SER A 98 -2.62 -8.71 -1.18
CA SER A 98 -2.62 -10.09 -1.72
C SER A 98 -2.40 -10.14 -3.22
N SER A 99 -2.54 -9.02 -3.93
CA SER A 99 -2.36 -8.99 -5.38
C SER A 99 -0.88 -9.15 -5.74
N THR A 100 -0.57 -9.95 -6.78
CA THR A 100 0.77 -10.16 -7.33
C THR A 100 1.25 -8.94 -8.12
N ARG A 101 1.41 -7.78 -7.44
CA ARG A 101 1.93 -6.55 -8.03
C ARG A 101 3.41 -6.37 -7.69
N TYR A 102 4.08 -5.60 -8.53
CA TYR A 102 5.46 -5.15 -8.30
C TYR A 102 5.57 -4.48 -6.92
N HIS A 103 6.64 -4.78 -6.15
CA HIS A 103 6.88 -4.30 -4.78
C HIS A 103 5.92 -4.81 -3.69
N GLN A 104 5.31 -5.96 -3.88
CA GLN A 104 4.39 -6.56 -2.90
C GLN A 104 5.01 -6.69 -1.49
N LEU A 105 6.30 -7.08 -1.39
CA LEU A 105 6.98 -7.26 -0.10
C LEU A 105 7.10 -5.95 0.68
N GLU A 106 7.39 -4.83 0.00
CA GLU A 106 7.48 -3.50 0.61
C GLU A 106 6.11 -3.01 1.12
N ALA A 107 5.06 -3.20 0.31
CA ALA A 107 3.71 -2.86 0.70
C ALA A 107 3.24 -3.69 1.91
N LEU A 108 3.55 -5.00 1.93
CA LEU A 108 3.28 -5.86 3.07
C LEU A 108 4.00 -5.38 4.33
N MET A 109 5.30 -5.07 4.26
CA MET A 109 6.05 -4.58 5.41
C MET A 109 5.47 -3.30 5.99
N LYS A 110 4.93 -2.42 5.13
CA LYS A 110 4.38 -1.13 5.55
C LYS A 110 2.97 -1.24 6.13
N TYR A 111 2.12 -2.08 5.55
CA TYR A 111 0.68 -2.03 5.82
C TYR A 111 0.10 -3.28 6.49
N SER A 112 0.79 -4.43 6.50
CA SER A 112 0.24 -5.67 7.05
C SER A 112 -0.16 -5.58 8.52
N TYR A 113 0.52 -4.73 9.31
CA TYR A 113 0.21 -4.54 10.72
C TYR A 113 -1.22 -4.02 10.97
N TYR A 114 -1.79 -3.24 10.05
CA TYR A 114 -3.16 -2.76 10.16
C TYR A 114 -4.20 -3.88 10.07
N LEU A 115 -3.83 -5.02 9.50
CA LEU A 115 -4.67 -6.20 9.30
C LEU A 115 -4.39 -7.34 10.30
N LYS A 116 -3.58 -7.10 11.35
CA LYS A 116 -3.14 -8.13 12.29
C LYS A 116 -4.29 -8.85 13.01
N ASP A 117 -5.41 -8.18 13.23
CA ASP A 117 -6.55 -8.73 13.98
C ASP A 117 -7.56 -9.44 13.05
N THR A 118 -7.47 -9.24 11.74
CA THR A 118 -8.44 -9.77 10.78
C THR A 118 -7.85 -10.78 9.80
N HIS A 119 -6.60 -10.59 9.33
CA HIS A 119 -6.03 -11.38 8.23
C HIS A 119 -4.62 -11.93 8.51
N SER A 120 -4.23 -12.09 9.78
CA SER A 120 -2.88 -12.51 10.16
C SER A 120 -2.44 -13.83 9.53
N GLU A 121 -3.28 -14.82 9.53
CA GLU A 121 -2.96 -16.15 8.99
C GLU A 121 -2.65 -16.08 7.48
N GLN A 122 -3.51 -15.41 6.72
CA GLN A 122 -3.33 -15.24 5.29
C GLN A 122 -2.08 -14.41 4.97
N LEU A 123 -1.83 -13.34 5.73
CA LEU A 123 -0.65 -12.51 5.55
C LEU A 123 0.65 -13.27 5.87
N ILE A 124 0.66 -14.12 6.90
CA ILE A 124 1.80 -14.98 7.22
C ILE A 124 2.07 -15.95 6.06
N ALA A 125 1.04 -16.54 5.48
CA ALA A 125 1.19 -17.41 4.32
C ALA A 125 1.80 -16.66 3.12
N ILE A 126 1.35 -15.44 2.85
CA ILE A 126 1.88 -14.59 1.79
C ILE A 126 3.36 -14.24 2.07
N TYR A 127 3.70 -13.80 3.30
CA TYR A 127 5.09 -13.56 3.68
C TYR A 127 5.97 -14.79 3.50
N THR A 128 5.50 -15.95 3.91
CA THR A 128 6.26 -17.20 3.80
C THR A 128 6.54 -17.55 2.34
N SER A 129 5.55 -17.45 1.46
CA SER A 129 5.73 -17.69 0.04
C SER A 129 6.72 -16.70 -0.58
N LEU A 130 6.47 -15.41 -0.40
CA LEU A 130 7.33 -14.36 -0.97
C LEU A 130 8.77 -14.41 -0.48
N LEU A 131 8.98 -14.70 0.81
CA LEU A 131 10.33 -14.78 1.38
C LEU A 131 11.08 -16.03 0.89
N ASN A 132 10.39 -17.15 0.66
CA ASN A 132 11.00 -18.32 0.03
C ASN A 132 11.48 -18.01 -1.39
N ASP A 133 10.59 -17.44 -2.23
CA ASP A 133 10.91 -17.08 -3.60
C ASP A 133 12.03 -16.03 -3.66
N TYR A 134 11.94 -15.01 -2.81
CA TYR A 134 12.94 -13.95 -2.75
C TYR A 134 14.32 -14.46 -2.33
N ALA A 135 14.38 -15.35 -1.32
CA ALA A 135 15.64 -15.93 -0.84
C ALA A 135 16.29 -16.87 -1.87
N GLU A 136 15.51 -17.52 -2.72
CA GLU A 136 16.05 -18.33 -3.83
C GLU A 136 16.68 -17.46 -4.92
N GLN A 137 15.98 -16.42 -5.32
CA GLN A 137 16.36 -15.58 -6.46
C GLN A 137 17.45 -14.56 -6.12
N ASN A 138 17.64 -14.22 -4.84
CA ASN A 138 18.50 -13.11 -4.45
C ASN A 138 19.61 -13.56 -3.50
N VAL A 139 20.82 -13.06 -3.78
CA VAL A 139 22.04 -13.35 -2.98
C VAL A 139 22.74 -12.03 -2.67
N GLY A 140 23.18 -11.88 -1.41
CA GLY A 140 23.92 -10.70 -0.97
C GLY A 140 23.34 -10.09 0.30
N ARG A 141 24.19 -9.37 1.05
CA ARG A 141 23.87 -8.87 2.39
C ARG A 141 22.65 -7.95 2.40
N THR A 142 22.52 -7.07 1.41
CA THR A 142 21.38 -6.15 1.29
C THR A 142 20.05 -6.90 1.19
N HIS A 143 20.02 -7.98 0.39
CA HIS A 143 18.84 -8.82 0.23
C HIS A 143 18.51 -9.58 1.53
N TYR A 144 19.52 -10.05 2.25
CA TYR A 144 19.32 -10.75 3.52
C TYR A 144 18.82 -9.80 4.62
N GLU A 145 19.27 -8.56 4.65
CA GLU A 145 18.72 -7.53 5.55
C GLU A 145 17.25 -7.22 5.22
N LEU A 146 16.86 -7.19 3.96
CA LEU A 146 15.46 -7.03 3.57
C LEU A 146 14.61 -8.23 4.05
N ILE A 147 15.12 -9.46 3.90
CA ILE A 147 14.47 -10.66 4.45
C ILE A 147 14.29 -10.52 5.96
N ALA A 148 15.32 -10.07 6.69
CA ALA A 148 15.22 -9.87 8.14
C ALA A 148 14.16 -8.82 8.51
N GLN A 149 14.09 -7.71 7.78
CA GLN A 149 13.06 -6.69 8.00
C GLN A 149 11.65 -7.26 7.79
N ALA A 150 11.44 -8.01 6.72
CA ALA A 150 10.17 -8.65 6.44
C ALA A 150 9.78 -9.70 7.50
N LEU A 151 10.74 -10.50 7.98
CA LEU A 151 10.53 -11.42 9.09
C LEU A 151 10.12 -10.70 10.39
N LEU A 152 10.73 -9.53 10.67
CA LEU A 152 10.34 -8.70 11.82
C LEU A 152 8.92 -8.15 11.69
N CYS A 153 8.49 -7.80 10.48
CA CYS A 153 7.12 -7.38 10.22
C CYS A 153 6.13 -8.56 10.38
N ALA A 154 6.43 -9.70 9.78
CA ALA A 154 5.61 -10.91 9.92
C ALA A 154 5.48 -11.37 11.39
N LYS A 155 6.55 -11.24 12.18
CA LYS A 155 6.57 -11.58 13.63
C LYS A 155 5.56 -10.78 14.46
N LYS A 156 5.15 -9.57 14.01
CA LYS A 156 4.18 -8.70 14.70
C LYS A 156 2.72 -9.13 14.47
N LEU A 157 2.46 -10.03 13.53
CA LEU A 157 1.14 -10.56 13.24
C LEU A 157 0.74 -11.62 14.28
N ASN A 158 -0.55 -11.85 14.46
CA ASN A 158 -1.06 -12.88 15.36
C ASN A 158 -0.63 -14.27 14.84
N GLY A 159 0.09 -15.04 15.67
CA GLY A 159 0.72 -16.31 15.25
C GLY A 159 2.06 -16.16 14.51
N GLY A 160 2.47 -14.96 14.14
CA GLY A 160 3.68 -14.68 13.36
C GLY A 160 4.98 -15.11 14.03
N GLN A 161 5.05 -15.08 15.36
CA GLN A 161 6.26 -15.50 16.08
C GLN A 161 6.60 -16.98 15.84
N ALA A 162 5.60 -17.86 15.88
CA ALA A 162 5.79 -19.29 15.63
C ALA A 162 6.14 -19.54 14.16
N ALA A 163 5.45 -18.90 13.23
CA ALA A 163 5.69 -19.03 11.79
C ALA A 163 7.11 -18.56 11.41
N VAL A 164 7.54 -17.40 11.92
CA VAL A 164 8.89 -16.88 11.68
C VAL A 164 9.95 -17.82 12.23
N LYS A 165 9.75 -18.37 13.43
CA LYS A 165 10.69 -19.37 14.01
C LYS A 165 10.87 -20.58 13.10
N THR A 166 9.77 -21.10 12.55
CA THR A 166 9.78 -22.23 11.61
C THR A 166 10.53 -21.86 10.33
N LEU A 167 10.16 -20.77 9.70
CA LEU A 167 10.77 -20.31 8.44
C LEU A 167 12.27 -20.02 8.58
N VAL A 168 12.69 -19.43 9.70
CA VAL A 168 14.11 -19.19 9.98
C VAL A 168 14.86 -20.51 10.15
N ALA A 169 14.28 -21.53 10.81
CA ALA A 169 14.89 -22.85 10.93
C ALA A 169 15.07 -23.52 9.55
N GLU A 170 14.07 -23.43 8.68
CA GLU A 170 14.13 -23.91 7.30
C GLU A 170 15.23 -23.19 6.51
N PHE A 171 15.31 -21.87 6.60
CA PHE A 171 16.34 -21.07 5.92
C PHE A 171 17.76 -21.41 6.41
N ARG A 172 17.95 -21.67 7.69
CA ARG A 172 19.25 -22.09 8.25
C ARG A 172 19.70 -23.43 7.69
N ILE A 173 18.79 -24.35 7.44
CA ILE A 173 19.12 -25.65 6.83
C ILE A 173 19.39 -25.48 5.32
N LYS A 174 18.46 -24.83 4.60
CA LYS A 174 18.50 -24.67 3.15
C LYS A 174 19.69 -23.84 2.68
N TYR A 175 20.01 -22.78 3.40
CA TYR A 175 21.04 -21.80 3.01
C TYR A 175 22.28 -21.81 3.89
N LYS A 176 22.60 -22.94 4.55
CA LYS A 176 23.76 -23.11 5.43
C LYS A 176 25.12 -22.70 4.83
N ARG A 177 25.23 -22.69 3.48
CA ARG A 177 26.42 -22.29 2.74
C ARG A 177 26.50 -20.79 2.44
N ARG A 178 25.55 -19.98 2.92
CA ARG A 178 25.50 -18.51 2.76
C ARG A 178 25.85 -17.82 4.09
N PRO A 179 27.13 -17.57 4.41
CA PRO A 179 27.55 -17.08 5.75
C PRO A 179 26.86 -15.78 6.16
N ALA A 180 26.78 -14.79 5.23
CA ALA A 180 26.14 -13.52 5.52
C ALA A 180 24.63 -13.67 5.82
N MET A 181 23.96 -14.66 5.24
CA MET A 181 22.57 -14.96 5.57
C MET A 181 22.47 -15.57 6.97
N MET A 182 23.40 -16.46 7.35
CA MET A 182 23.44 -17.05 8.70
C MET A 182 23.67 -16.00 9.78
N GLU A 183 24.54 -15.01 9.52
CA GLU A 183 24.74 -13.87 10.44
C GLU A 183 23.44 -13.07 10.65
N VAL A 184 22.72 -12.78 9.57
CA VAL A 184 21.45 -12.03 9.63
C VAL A 184 20.38 -12.84 10.36
N LEU A 185 20.25 -14.13 10.06
CA LEU A 185 19.27 -15.01 10.69
C LEU A 185 19.59 -15.33 12.17
N ALA A 186 20.82 -15.08 12.64
CA ALA A 186 21.20 -15.25 14.04
C ALA A 186 20.42 -14.32 15.00
N ARG A 187 19.78 -13.28 14.47
CA ARG A 187 18.95 -12.32 15.24
C ARG A 187 17.58 -12.88 15.65
N PHE A 188 17.20 -14.05 15.13
CA PHE A 188 15.92 -14.70 15.33
C PHE A 188 16.08 -16.03 16.10
#